data_3665f102679d14f90750393df0dc8acf
#
_entry.id   3665f102679d14f90750393df0dc8acf
#
_cell.length_a   1.000
_cell.length_b   1.000
_cell.length_c   1.000
_cell.angle_alpha   90.00
_cell.angle_beta   90.00
_cell.angle_gamma   90.00
#
_symmetry.space_group_name_H-M   'P 1'
#
loop_
_entity.id
_entity.type
_entity.pdbx_description
1 polymer ?
#
loop_
_entity_poly.entity_id
_entity_poly.type
_entity_poly.pdbx_seq_one_letter_code
_entity_poly.pdbx_strand_id
1 'polypeptide(L)'
;TVEHPYGSSAFLNAFLGGNNVLNQQYTGERYVWQPYRSVENFFRSGSVSNTSLNIRGASEDGKISYNVNYGNLDEEGFTPGNGLKRNNLSVGGRAQLSNKFTVQGSMNYSNTSFVSPPVAASRGNGTLGWSTFGNVFFTPRNVDLMGLPYTIPENGGSIYYRNGNDIINPNWSVANAQGGQTVNRINSTTSLTYEFNDNLSLTYRYGLDWYNERNKEYSN
;
A
#
# COMPACT_ATOMS: atom_id res chain seq x y z
N THR A 1 -14.52 6.53 36.94
CA THR A 1 -14.56 7.60 35.91
C THR A 1 -13.79 8.83 36.38
N VAL A 2 -13.16 9.51 35.48
CA VAL A 2 -12.46 10.78 35.68
C VAL A 2 -13.09 11.84 34.79
N GLU A 3 -12.68 13.08 34.92
CA GLU A 3 -13.07 14.14 33.99
C GLU A 3 -12.52 13.81 32.58
N HIS A 4 -13.28 14.17 31.54
CA HIS A 4 -12.90 13.85 30.17
C HIS A 4 -11.60 14.57 29.77
N PRO A 5 -10.60 13.89 29.19
CA PRO A 5 -9.28 14.49 28.92
C PRO A 5 -9.32 15.72 27.99
N TYR A 6 -10.37 15.85 27.17
CA TYR A 6 -10.54 17.00 26.29
C TYR A 6 -11.46 18.11 26.88
N GLY A 7 -12.11 17.85 28.01
CA GLY A 7 -13.05 18.79 28.60
C GLY A 7 -12.37 19.96 29.33
N SER A 8 -11.46 19.67 30.24
CA SER A 8 -10.76 20.68 31.07
C SER A 8 -9.27 20.79 30.75
N SER A 9 -8.87 20.32 29.60
CA SER A 9 -7.45 20.24 29.23
C SER A 9 -6.85 21.65 29.05
N ALA A 10 -6.00 22.04 29.99
CA ALA A 10 -5.16 23.24 29.85
C ALA A 10 -4.31 23.23 28.56
N PHE A 11 -3.95 22.05 28.10
CA PHE A 11 -3.22 21.82 26.86
C PHE A 11 -4.06 22.20 25.65
N LEU A 12 -5.29 21.69 25.52
CA LEU A 12 -6.17 22.05 24.41
C LEU A 12 -6.47 23.54 24.39
N ASN A 13 -6.66 24.14 25.55
CA ASN A 13 -6.87 25.59 25.67
C ASN A 13 -5.63 26.40 25.25
N ALA A 14 -4.44 25.92 25.57
CA ALA A 14 -3.19 26.60 25.16
C ALA A 14 -2.92 26.40 23.66
N PHE A 15 -3.28 25.25 23.10
CA PHE A 15 -3.02 24.91 21.71
C PHE A 15 -4.09 25.40 20.73
N LEU A 16 -5.38 25.30 21.10
CA LEU A 16 -6.51 25.63 20.24
C LEU A 16 -7.22 26.95 20.63
N GLY A 17 -6.83 27.55 21.72
CA GLY A 17 -7.54 28.68 22.32
C GLY A 17 -8.65 28.24 23.28
N GLY A 18 -9.02 29.11 24.22
CA GLY A 18 -9.92 28.80 25.34
C GLY A 18 -11.38 28.52 24.99
N ASN A 19 -11.77 28.62 23.74
CA ASN A 19 -13.13 28.40 23.25
C ASN A 19 -13.17 27.36 22.12
N ASN A 20 -12.26 26.42 22.11
CA ASN A 20 -12.26 25.35 21.09
C ASN A 20 -13.48 24.44 21.24
N VAL A 21 -13.93 23.87 20.11
CA VAL A 21 -15.14 23.04 20.03
C VAL A 21 -15.01 21.77 20.89
N LEU A 22 -13.85 21.11 20.89
CA LEU A 22 -13.65 19.90 21.70
C LEU A 22 -13.76 20.19 23.21
N ASN A 23 -13.16 21.29 23.67
CA ASN A 23 -13.26 21.68 25.07
C ASN A 23 -14.72 21.94 25.46
N GLN A 24 -15.46 22.69 24.65
CA GLN A 24 -16.88 22.96 24.89
C GLN A 24 -17.72 21.68 24.91
N GLN A 25 -17.47 20.78 23.99
CA GLN A 25 -18.21 19.52 23.85
C GLN A 25 -18.01 18.60 25.04
N TYR A 26 -16.80 18.52 25.59
CA TYR A 26 -16.43 17.54 26.62
C TYR A 26 -16.31 18.12 28.04
N THR A 27 -16.53 19.43 28.23
CA THR A 27 -16.55 20.02 29.57
C THR A 27 -17.70 19.46 30.39
N GLY A 28 -17.38 18.90 31.55
CA GLY A 28 -18.33 18.23 32.43
C GLY A 28 -18.62 16.77 32.09
N GLU A 29 -18.16 16.29 30.95
CA GLU A 29 -18.29 14.90 30.58
C GLU A 29 -17.38 14.00 31.40
N ARG A 30 -17.79 12.74 31.59
CA ARG A 30 -17.03 11.74 32.34
C ARG A 30 -16.33 10.76 31.39
N TYR A 31 -15.07 10.49 31.68
CA TYR A 31 -14.26 9.50 30.97
C TYR A 31 -14.07 8.24 31.80
N VAL A 32 -14.23 7.08 31.16
CA VAL A 32 -14.02 5.79 31.81
C VAL A 32 -12.53 5.47 31.83
N TRP A 33 -11.94 5.55 33.00
CA TRP A 33 -10.54 5.20 33.20
C TRP A 33 -10.39 3.69 33.33
N GLN A 34 -10.01 3.04 32.25
CA GLN A 34 -9.84 1.58 32.20
C GLN A 34 -8.78 1.21 31.12
N PRO A 35 -8.29 -0.02 31.12
CA PRO A 35 -7.47 -0.50 30.01
C PRO A 35 -8.33 -0.66 28.74
N TYR A 36 -7.94 0.02 27.69
CA TYR A 36 -8.51 -0.14 26.35
C TYR A 36 -7.65 -1.07 25.50
N ARG A 37 -8.26 -1.77 24.56
CA ARG A 37 -7.58 -2.69 23.63
C ARG A 37 -7.20 -1.96 22.34
N SER A 38 -6.50 -0.84 22.48
CA SER A 38 -6.22 0.08 21.37
C SER A 38 -5.46 -0.59 20.23
N VAL A 39 -4.44 -1.40 20.54
CA VAL A 39 -3.65 -2.13 19.53
C VAL A 39 -4.52 -3.13 18.76
N GLU A 40 -5.29 -3.94 19.47
CA GLU A 40 -6.13 -4.96 18.86
C GLU A 40 -7.28 -4.38 18.04
N ASN A 41 -7.84 -3.25 18.48
CA ASN A 41 -8.96 -2.61 17.81
C ASN A 41 -8.52 -1.71 16.65
N PHE A 42 -7.30 -1.25 16.63
CA PHE A 42 -6.75 -0.45 15.53
C PHE A 42 -6.40 -1.31 14.32
N PHE A 43 -5.70 -2.41 14.56
CA PHE A 43 -5.32 -3.33 13.50
C PHE A 43 -6.47 -4.24 13.11
N ARG A 44 -6.48 -4.69 11.86
CA ARG A 44 -7.50 -5.59 11.32
C ARG A 44 -6.88 -6.88 10.79
N SER A 45 -7.68 -7.89 10.57
CA SER A 45 -7.25 -9.04 9.79
C SER A 45 -7.04 -8.61 8.35
N GLY A 46 -5.86 -8.90 7.81
CA GLY A 46 -5.60 -8.72 6.39
C GLY A 46 -6.27 -9.80 5.56
N SER A 47 -6.43 -9.54 4.27
CA SER A 47 -6.96 -10.50 3.31
C SER A 47 -6.12 -10.53 2.04
N VAL A 48 -6.02 -11.70 1.41
CA VAL A 48 -5.34 -11.86 0.13
C VAL A 48 -6.24 -12.65 -0.80
N SER A 49 -6.49 -12.10 -1.98
CA SER A 49 -7.16 -12.79 -3.08
C SER A 49 -6.19 -12.90 -4.24
N ASN A 50 -5.99 -14.12 -4.74
CA ASN A 50 -5.14 -14.38 -5.90
C ASN A 50 -5.91 -15.23 -6.91
N THR A 51 -6.10 -14.68 -8.11
CA THR A 51 -6.77 -15.35 -9.22
C THR A 51 -5.80 -15.50 -10.39
N SER A 52 -5.73 -16.67 -10.97
CA SER A 52 -4.91 -16.93 -12.15
C SER A 52 -5.66 -17.69 -13.22
N LEU A 53 -5.40 -17.35 -14.48
CA LEU A 53 -5.89 -18.03 -15.65
C LEU A 53 -4.72 -18.35 -16.57
N ASN A 54 -4.64 -19.60 -17.00
CA ASN A 54 -3.66 -20.05 -17.98
C ASN A 54 -4.36 -20.65 -19.20
N ILE A 55 -4.01 -20.17 -20.39
CA ILE A 55 -4.45 -20.72 -21.65
C ILE A 55 -3.22 -21.09 -22.46
N ARG A 56 -3.18 -22.30 -22.97
CA ARG A 56 -2.09 -22.77 -23.84
C ARG A 56 -2.64 -23.62 -24.99
N GLY A 57 -1.96 -23.56 -26.09
CA GLY A 57 -2.30 -24.37 -27.25
C GLY A 57 -1.11 -24.59 -28.16
N ALA A 58 -1.27 -25.55 -29.04
CA ALA A 58 -0.32 -25.84 -30.10
C ALA A 58 -1.06 -26.32 -31.36
N SER A 59 -0.43 -26.14 -32.54
CA SER A 59 -0.90 -26.75 -33.78
C SER A 59 -0.68 -28.27 -33.75
N GLU A 60 -1.45 -29.01 -34.53
CA GLU A 60 -1.35 -30.46 -34.62
C GLU A 60 0.04 -30.96 -35.06
N ASP A 61 0.70 -30.21 -35.93
CA ASP A 61 2.05 -30.47 -36.40
C ASP A 61 3.16 -29.97 -35.44
N GLY A 62 2.79 -29.42 -34.30
CA GLY A 62 3.71 -28.91 -33.25
C GLY A 62 4.56 -27.69 -33.65
N LYS A 63 4.34 -27.13 -34.86
CA LYS A 63 5.14 -26.02 -35.35
C LYS A 63 4.80 -24.69 -34.67
N ILE A 64 3.55 -24.53 -34.21
CA ILE A 64 3.10 -23.33 -33.51
C ILE A 64 2.67 -23.71 -32.10
N SER A 65 3.14 -22.97 -31.12
CA SER A 65 2.65 -23.08 -29.75
C SER A 65 2.53 -21.70 -29.12
N TYR A 66 1.55 -21.56 -28.24
CA TYR A 66 1.32 -20.32 -27.49
C TYR A 66 0.89 -20.59 -26.06
N ASN A 67 1.13 -19.62 -25.22
CA ASN A 67 0.61 -19.57 -23.87
C ASN A 67 0.23 -18.13 -23.51
N VAL A 68 -0.86 -18.01 -22.78
CA VAL A 68 -1.34 -16.75 -22.20
C VAL A 68 -1.63 -17.00 -20.73
N ASN A 69 -1.05 -16.16 -19.89
CA ASN A 69 -1.29 -16.23 -18.45
C ASN A 69 -1.79 -14.86 -17.98
N TYR A 70 -2.86 -14.86 -17.23
CA TYR A 70 -3.35 -13.70 -16.50
C TYR A 70 -3.33 -14.00 -15.02
N GLY A 71 -2.86 -13.05 -14.21
CA GLY A 71 -2.87 -13.12 -12.76
C GLY A 71 -3.35 -11.81 -12.16
N ASN A 72 -4.22 -11.91 -11.18
CA ASN A 72 -4.67 -10.79 -10.36
C ASN A 72 -4.41 -11.10 -8.90
N LEU A 73 -3.74 -10.20 -8.22
CA LEU A 73 -3.53 -10.19 -6.76
C LEU A 73 -4.19 -8.94 -6.19
N ASP A 74 -5.04 -9.13 -5.19
CA ASP A 74 -5.61 -8.06 -4.36
C ASP A 74 -5.34 -8.40 -2.89
N GLU A 75 -4.58 -7.54 -2.23
CA GLU A 75 -4.15 -7.72 -0.85
C GLU A 75 -4.54 -6.50 -0.03
N GLU A 76 -5.23 -6.74 1.08
CA GLU A 76 -5.45 -5.77 2.12
C GLU A 76 -4.58 -6.11 3.34
N GLY A 77 -3.73 -5.17 3.75
CA GLY A 77 -2.87 -5.35 4.91
C GLY A 77 -3.60 -5.24 6.24
N PHE A 78 -2.94 -5.66 7.31
CA PHE A 78 -3.48 -5.57 8.67
C PHE A 78 -3.56 -4.13 9.21
N THR A 79 -2.78 -3.20 8.67
CA THR A 79 -2.90 -1.78 8.97
C THR A 79 -4.00 -1.16 8.11
N PRO A 80 -4.98 -0.44 8.68
CA PRO A 80 -5.99 0.25 7.88
C PRO A 80 -5.35 1.16 6.83
N GLY A 81 -5.90 1.18 5.61
CA GLY A 81 -5.37 1.97 4.50
C GLY A 81 -4.14 1.38 3.79
N ASN A 82 -3.66 0.20 4.20
CA ASN A 82 -2.60 -0.52 3.49
C ASN A 82 -3.18 -1.52 2.50
N GLY A 83 -2.66 -1.52 1.27
CA GLY A 83 -3.10 -2.46 0.25
C GLY A 83 -2.14 -2.56 -0.92
N LEU A 84 -2.19 -3.72 -1.60
CA LEU A 84 -1.44 -4.01 -2.82
C LEU A 84 -2.38 -4.61 -3.86
N LYS A 85 -2.37 -4.05 -5.06
CA LYS A 85 -3.04 -4.64 -6.23
C LYS A 85 -2.02 -4.90 -7.31
N ARG A 86 -2.07 -6.09 -7.91
CA ARG A 86 -1.20 -6.44 -9.02
C ARG A 86 -1.96 -7.19 -10.09
N ASN A 87 -1.82 -6.72 -11.32
CA ASN A 87 -2.27 -7.41 -12.51
C ASN A 87 -1.06 -7.80 -13.35
N ASN A 88 -0.99 -9.05 -13.76
CA ASN A 88 0.05 -9.57 -14.63
C ASN A 88 -0.59 -10.19 -15.86
N LEU A 89 -0.05 -9.88 -17.03
CA LEU A 89 -0.39 -10.55 -18.28
C LEU A 89 0.90 -11.03 -18.94
N SER A 90 1.00 -12.32 -19.16
CA SER A 90 2.11 -12.94 -19.89
C SER A 90 1.60 -13.61 -21.14
N VAL A 91 2.24 -13.30 -22.26
CA VAL A 91 1.98 -13.94 -23.54
C VAL A 91 3.30 -14.48 -24.07
N GLY A 92 3.30 -15.73 -24.49
CA GLY A 92 4.47 -16.36 -25.08
C GLY A 92 4.07 -17.24 -26.28
N GLY A 93 5.01 -17.42 -27.19
CA GLY A 93 4.78 -18.27 -28.32
C GLY A 93 6.06 -18.65 -29.05
N ARG A 94 5.95 -19.76 -29.78
CA ARG A 94 6.97 -20.24 -30.70
C ARG A 94 6.29 -20.61 -32.01
N ALA A 95 6.90 -20.23 -33.12
CA ALA A 95 6.48 -20.61 -34.45
C ALA A 95 7.70 -21.05 -35.28
N GLN A 96 7.63 -22.26 -35.80
CA GLN A 96 8.56 -22.76 -36.81
C GLN A 96 7.99 -22.40 -38.19
N LEU A 97 8.49 -21.30 -38.77
CA LEU A 97 7.98 -20.74 -40.03
C LEU A 97 8.45 -21.52 -41.25
N SER A 98 9.57 -22.21 -41.10
CA SER A 98 10.08 -23.15 -42.10
C SER A 98 10.96 -24.21 -41.42
N ASN A 99 11.45 -25.18 -42.18
CA ASN A 99 12.39 -26.19 -41.67
C ASN A 99 13.72 -25.62 -41.15
N LYS A 100 13.98 -24.34 -41.47
CA LYS A 100 15.22 -23.65 -41.09
C LYS A 100 15.01 -22.42 -40.22
N PHE A 101 13.76 -21.97 -40.07
CA PHE A 101 13.53 -20.68 -39.40
C PHE A 101 12.50 -20.79 -38.28
N THR A 102 12.92 -20.48 -37.07
CA THR A 102 12.09 -20.50 -35.88
C THR A 102 12.08 -19.12 -35.23
N VAL A 103 10.88 -18.67 -34.85
CA VAL A 103 10.65 -17.45 -34.06
C VAL A 103 10.08 -17.88 -32.70
N GLN A 104 10.61 -17.32 -31.65
CA GLN A 104 10.09 -17.50 -30.31
C GLN A 104 10.06 -16.13 -29.62
N GLY A 105 8.96 -15.84 -28.91
CA GLY A 105 8.83 -14.60 -28.17
C GLY A 105 8.02 -14.75 -26.92
N SER A 106 8.28 -13.87 -25.97
CA SER A 106 7.46 -13.69 -24.77
C SER A 106 7.36 -12.19 -24.43
N MET A 107 6.21 -11.82 -23.91
CA MET A 107 5.97 -10.50 -23.34
C MET A 107 5.25 -10.65 -22.01
N ASN A 108 5.75 -9.94 -21.01
CA ASN A 108 5.13 -9.85 -19.71
C ASN A 108 4.80 -8.37 -19.44
N TYR A 109 3.56 -8.11 -19.10
CA TYR A 109 3.10 -6.83 -18.59
C TYR A 109 2.70 -6.99 -17.14
N SER A 110 3.15 -6.09 -16.28
CA SER A 110 2.69 -6.00 -14.91
C SER A 110 2.29 -4.58 -14.55
N ASN A 111 1.14 -4.45 -13.89
CA ASN A 111 0.70 -3.24 -13.23
C ASN A 111 0.61 -3.53 -11.73
N THR A 112 1.40 -2.84 -10.94
CA THR A 112 1.41 -2.96 -9.47
C THR A 112 1.06 -1.63 -8.87
N SER A 113 0.05 -1.60 -8.00
CA SER A 113 -0.34 -0.43 -7.21
C SER A 113 -0.27 -0.77 -5.73
N PHE A 114 0.51 0.00 -5.02
CA PHE A 114 0.67 -0.10 -3.57
C PHE A 114 0.20 1.18 -2.91
N VAL A 115 -0.48 1.04 -1.78
CA VAL A 115 -0.97 2.15 -0.96
C VAL A 115 -0.69 1.84 0.49
N SER A 116 -0.21 2.82 1.24
CA SER A 116 0.03 2.68 2.68
C SER A 116 -0.11 4.01 3.40
N PRO A 117 -0.68 4.05 4.63
CA PRO A 117 -0.46 5.17 5.52
C PRO A 117 1.03 5.25 5.90
N PRO A 118 1.50 6.34 6.51
CA PRO A 118 2.88 6.46 6.97
C PRO A 118 3.24 5.35 7.97
N VAL A 119 4.05 4.39 7.57
CA VAL A 119 4.40 3.21 8.40
C VAL A 119 5.61 3.44 9.28
N ALA A 120 6.57 4.20 8.78
CA ALA A 120 7.75 4.63 9.53
C ALA A 120 8.24 5.94 8.93
N ALA A 121 8.21 7.01 9.68
CA ALA A 121 8.83 8.25 9.25
C ALA A 121 9.57 8.85 10.43
N SER A 122 10.88 8.80 10.36
CA SER A 122 11.74 9.72 11.07
C SER A 122 11.84 10.97 10.21
N ARG A 123 11.15 12.03 10.57
CA ARG A 123 11.44 13.34 9.99
C ARG A 123 12.54 14.00 10.84
N GLY A 124 13.77 13.87 10.36
CA GLY A 124 14.89 14.74 10.72
C GLY A 124 15.47 14.60 12.13
N ASN A 125 14.68 14.44 13.17
CA ASN A 125 15.12 14.50 14.57
C ASN A 125 14.92 13.17 15.34
N GLY A 126 14.72 12.05 14.65
CA GLY A 126 14.46 10.77 15.30
C GLY A 126 13.10 10.69 16.01
N THR A 127 12.21 11.65 15.79
CA THR A 127 10.86 11.63 16.34
C THR A 127 9.98 10.70 15.54
N LEU A 128 9.32 9.77 16.22
CA LEU A 128 8.34 8.84 15.66
C LEU A 128 7.01 9.53 15.26
N GLY A 129 7.00 10.86 15.15
CA GLY A 129 5.79 11.67 15.01
C GLY A 129 4.82 11.21 13.93
N TRP A 130 5.33 10.61 12.86
CA TRP A 130 4.53 10.15 11.71
C TRP A 130 4.36 8.64 11.61
N SER A 131 5.00 7.84 12.48
CA SER A 131 4.85 6.40 12.44
C SER A 131 3.48 5.98 12.98
N THR A 132 2.55 5.65 12.10
CA THR A 132 1.24 5.09 12.48
C THR A 132 1.39 3.88 13.39
N PHE A 133 2.27 2.95 13.01
CA PHE A 133 2.54 1.73 13.78
C PHE A 133 3.12 2.06 15.16
N GLY A 134 4.18 2.87 15.21
CA GLY A 134 4.80 3.29 16.47
C GLY A 134 3.81 4.00 17.39
N ASN A 135 3.02 4.91 16.86
CA ASN A 135 2.07 5.69 17.66
C ASN A 135 0.96 4.83 18.26
N VAL A 136 0.49 3.79 17.57
CA VAL A 136 -0.47 2.83 18.13
C VAL A 136 0.15 2.08 19.31
N PHE A 137 1.38 1.56 19.17
CA PHE A 137 2.05 0.80 20.25
C PHE A 137 2.45 1.68 21.44
N PHE A 138 2.76 2.95 21.21
CA PHE A 138 3.10 3.88 22.29
C PHE A 138 1.88 4.55 22.93
N THR A 139 0.66 4.29 22.44
CA THR A 139 -0.56 4.77 23.09
C THR A 139 -0.74 4.11 24.46
N PRO A 140 -0.81 4.88 25.55
CA PRO A 140 -1.09 4.32 26.87
C PRO A 140 -2.42 3.57 26.90
N ARG A 141 -2.48 2.47 27.62
CA ARG A 141 -3.66 1.59 27.65
C ARG A 141 -4.92 2.25 28.23
N ASN A 142 -4.78 3.30 29.00
CA ASN A 142 -5.90 4.09 29.53
C ASN A 142 -6.44 5.15 28.53
N VAL A 143 -5.83 5.26 27.37
CA VAL A 143 -6.30 6.15 26.28
C VAL A 143 -7.18 5.33 25.34
N ASP A 144 -8.42 5.76 25.18
CA ASP A 144 -9.34 5.18 24.20
C ASP A 144 -9.01 5.69 22.79
N LEU A 145 -8.06 5.02 22.13
CA LEU A 145 -7.61 5.39 20.80
C LEU A 145 -8.73 5.38 19.77
N MET A 146 -9.71 4.51 19.94
CA MET A 146 -10.79 4.34 18.96
C MET A 146 -12.03 5.18 19.27
N GLY A 147 -12.22 5.57 20.52
CA GLY A 147 -13.39 6.34 20.95
C GLY A 147 -13.15 7.84 21.08
N LEU A 148 -11.89 8.28 21.23
CA LEU A 148 -11.57 9.70 21.33
C LEU A 148 -11.49 10.36 19.96
N PRO A 149 -11.89 11.64 19.84
CA PRO A 149 -11.67 12.41 18.62
C PRO A 149 -10.19 12.45 18.22
N TYR A 150 -9.93 12.34 16.94
CA TYR A 150 -8.58 12.39 16.38
C TYR A 150 -8.35 13.58 15.44
N THR A 151 -9.41 14.37 15.18
CA THR A 151 -9.37 15.54 14.29
C THR A 151 -9.82 16.79 15.06
N ILE A 152 -9.11 17.86 14.88
CA ILE A 152 -9.46 19.19 15.38
C ILE A 152 -10.58 19.75 14.47
N PRO A 153 -11.81 20.01 14.98
CA PRO A 153 -12.92 20.43 14.15
C PRO A 153 -12.67 21.75 13.42
N GLU A 154 -11.92 22.68 14.02
CA GLU A 154 -11.69 24.02 13.51
C GLU A 154 -10.79 24.08 12.28
N ASN A 155 -9.83 23.16 12.17
CA ASN A 155 -8.81 23.24 11.12
C ASN A 155 -8.48 21.88 10.46
N GLY A 156 -9.12 20.79 10.89
CA GLY A 156 -8.86 19.44 10.34
C GLY A 156 -7.55 18.80 10.80
N GLY A 157 -6.77 19.47 11.63
CA GLY A 157 -5.50 18.97 12.13
C GLY A 157 -5.64 17.76 13.07
N SER A 158 -4.53 17.07 13.31
CA SER A 158 -4.48 15.95 14.24
C SER A 158 -4.60 16.43 15.68
N ILE A 159 -5.38 15.73 16.50
CA ILE A 159 -5.38 15.86 17.96
C ILE A 159 -5.07 14.49 18.60
N TYR A 160 -4.25 14.51 19.65
CA TYR A 160 -3.86 13.30 20.35
C TYR A 160 -3.78 13.54 21.86
N TYR A 161 -3.60 12.47 22.63
CA TYR A 161 -3.60 12.53 24.10
C TYR A 161 -2.41 13.30 24.71
N ARG A 162 -1.33 13.54 23.95
CA ARG A 162 -0.08 14.11 24.47
C ARG A 162 -0.12 15.63 24.49
N ASN A 163 0.45 16.15 25.58
CA ASN A 163 0.73 17.57 25.68
C ASN A 163 1.80 17.97 24.63
N GLY A 164 1.57 19.07 23.93
CA GLY A 164 2.45 19.55 22.85
C GLY A 164 2.05 19.08 21.46
N ASN A 165 1.16 18.09 21.34
CA ASN A 165 0.69 17.54 20.06
C ASN A 165 1.82 17.24 19.08
N ASP A 166 2.96 16.75 19.61
CA ASP A 166 4.21 16.51 18.89
C ASP A 166 4.22 15.20 18.11
N ILE A 167 3.22 14.34 18.31
CA ILE A 167 2.99 13.14 17.54
C ILE A 167 1.59 13.12 16.95
N ILE A 168 1.50 12.57 15.74
CA ILE A 168 0.26 12.48 15.00
C ILE A 168 -0.59 11.34 15.54
N ASN A 169 -1.89 11.57 15.70
CA ASN A 169 -2.83 10.51 16.03
C ASN A 169 -2.86 9.45 14.90
N PRO A 170 -2.68 8.16 15.19
CA PRO A 170 -2.64 7.12 14.15
C PRO A 170 -3.94 7.02 13.34
N ASN A 171 -5.10 7.26 13.94
CA ASN A 171 -6.38 7.31 13.20
C ASN A 171 -6.40 8.48 12.21
N TRP A 172 -5.87 9.65 12.64
CA TRP A 172 -5.73 10.80 11.75
C TRP A 172 -4.78 10.51 10.59
N SER A 173 -3.63 9.88 10.87
CA SER A 173 -2.66 9.48 9.84
C SER A 173 -3.29 8.58 8.78
N VAL A 174 -4.06 7.58 9.19
CA VAL A 174 -4.76 6.68 8.27
C VAL A 174 -5.79 7.43 7.41
N ALA A 175 -6.50 8.41 8.01
CA ALA A 175 -7.54 9.15 7.31
C ALA A 175 -7.01 10.25 6.38
N ASN A 176 -5.87 10.87 6.73
CA ASN A 176 -5.42 12.13 6.11
C ASN A 176 -4.02 12.06 5.49
N ALA A 177 -3.28 10.98 5.67
CA ALA A 177 -1.93 10.84 5.12
C ALA A 177 -1.78 9.50 4.42
N GLN A 178 -1.26 9.52 3.19
CA GLN A 178 -1.12 8.33 2.38
C GLN A 178 0.10 8.42 1.47
N GLY A 179 0.86 7.34 1.41
CA GLY A 179 1.86 7.08 0.39
C GLY A 179 1.33 6.05 -0.62
N GLY A 180 1.59 6.27 -1.89
CA GLY A 180 1.20 5.35 -2.94
C GLY A 180 2.26 5.25 -4.03
N GLN A 181 2.39 4.06 -4.59
CA GLN A 181 3.27 3.78 -5.72
C GLN A 181 2.49 2.99 -6.77
N THR A 182 2.61 3.41 -8.02
CA THR A 182 2.10 2.64 -9.14
C THR A 182 3.24 2.39 -10.11
N VAL A 183 3.47 1.12 -10.43
CA VAL A 183 4.51 0.68 -11.38
C VAL A 183 3.84 -0.08 -12.51
N ASN A 184 4.11 0.38 -13.74
CA ASN A 184 3.79 -0.35 -14.97
C ASN A 184 5.10 -0.83 -15.58
N ARG A 185 5.23 -2.13 -15.86
CA ARG A 185 6.43 -2.71 -16.46
C ARG A 185 6.06 -3.61 -17.62
N ILE A 186 6.81 -3.48 -18.69
CA ILE A 186 6.79 -4.38 -19.83
C ILE A 186 8.17 -5.00 -19.97
N ASN A 187 8.22 -6.33 -19.98
CA ASN A 187 9.42 -7.09 -20.27
C ASN A 187 9.11 -8.01 -21.44
N SER A 188 9.94 -7.94 -22.48
CA SER A 188 9.75 -8.71 -23.71
C SER A 188 11.08 -9.29 -24.20
N THR A 189 11.04 -10.52 -24.68
CA THR A 189 12.16 -11.18 -25.33
C THR A 189 11.69 -11.80 -26.63
N THR A 190 12.44 -11.59 -27.69
CA THR A 190 12.22 -12.22 -29.00
C THR A 190 13.51 -12.90 -29.46
N SER A 191 13.41 -14.11 -29.93
CA SER A 191 14.50 -14.91 -30.45
C SER A 191 14.18 -15.40 -31.86
N LEU A 192 15.10 -15.15 -32.77
CA LEU A 192 15.04 -15.60 -34.16
C LEU A 192 16.17 -16.58 -34.38
N THR A 193 15.88 -17.81 -34.77
CA THR A 193 16.87 -18.84 -35.03
C THR A 193 16.78 -19.26 -36.49
N TYR A 194 17.92 -19.24 -37.18
CA TYR A 194 18.06 -19.74 -38.55
C TYR A 194 19.12 -20.85 -38.60
N GLU A 195 18.73 -21.99 -39.11
CA GLU A 195 19.57 -23.18 -39.29
C GLU A 195 20.07 -23.22 -40.74
N PHE A 196 21.36 -22.96 -40.94
CA PHE A 196 22.00 -23.00 -42.28
C PHE A 196 22.12 -24.43 -42.75
N ASN A 197 22.57 -25.32 -41.86
CA ASN A 197 22.69 -26.76 -42.05
C ASN A 197 22.70 -27.45 -40.67
N ASP A 198 22.86 -28.79 -40.66
CA ASP A 198 22.82 -29.60 -39.43
C ASP A 198 23.89 -29.24 -38.39
N ASN A 199 24.95 -28.55 -38.81
CA ASN A 199 26.11 -28.21 -37.98
C ASN A 199 26.22 -26.68 -37.66
N LEU A 200 25.41 -25.85 -38.30
CA LEU A 200 25.52 -24.40 -38.15
C LEU A 200 24.15 -23.75 -38.03
N SER A 201 23.95 -23.07 -36.93
CA SER A 201 22.78 -22.22 -36.72
C SER A 201 23.20 -20.81 -36.22
N LEU A 202 22.35 -19.83 -36.49
CA LEU A 202 22.47 -18.49 -35.96
C LEU A 202 21.21 -18.16 -35.17
N THR A 203 21.41 -17.68 -33.95
CA THR A 203 20.30 -17.19 -33.12
C THR A 203 20.55 -15.70 -32.80
N TYR A 204 19.61 -14.86 -33.22
CA TYR A 204 19.55 -13.47 -32.80
C TYR A 204 18.50 -13.32 -31.70
N ARG A 205 18.86 -12.65 -30.60
CA ARG A 205 17.97 -12.42 -29.47
C ARG A 205 17.89 -10.93 -29.16
N TYR A 206 16.65 -10.45 -29.05
CA TYR A 206 16.33 -9.08 -28.67
C TYR A 206 15.54 -9.10 -27.37
N GLY A 207 15.88 -8.22 -26.43
CA GLY A 207 15.18 -8.03 -25.16
C GLY A 207 14.82 -6.55 -24.96
N LEU A 208 13.62 -6.32 -24.43
CA LEU A 208 13.14 -5.02 -24.01
C LEU A 208 12.68 -5.12 -22.55
N ASP A 209 13.14 -4.22 -21.72
CA ASP A 209 12.63 -4.01 -20.36
C ASP A 209 12.34 -2.51 -20.20
N TRP A 210 11.10 -2.19 -20.01
CA TRP A 210 10.63 -0.83 -19.82
C TRP A 210 9.70 -0.76 -18.62
N TYR A 211 9.88 0.26 -17.78
CA TYR A 211 8.97 0.52 -16.69
C TYR A 211 8.70 2.01 -16.53
N ASN A 212 7.53 2.31 -15.98
CA ASN A 212 7.12 3.63 -15.53
C ASN A 212 6.67 3.52 -14.08
N GLU A 213 7.22 4.37 -13.23
CA GLU A 213 6.90 4.43 -11.81
C GLU A 213 6.33 5.81 -11.47
N ARG A 214 5.24 5.80 -10.72
CA ARG A 214 4.62 7.00 -10.20
C ARG A 214 4.45 6.87 -8.69
N ASN A 215 5.12 7.73 -7.95
CA ASN A 215 5.00 7.85 -6.51
C ASN A 215 4.10 9.05 -6.18
N LYS A 216 3.23 8.88 -5.20
CA LYS A 216 2.39 9.93 -4.64
C LYS A 216 2.52 9.89 -3.13
N GLU A 217 2.69 11.04 -2.52
CA GLU A 217 2.63 11.20 -1.08
C GLU A 217 1.82 12.46 -0.79
N TYR A 218 0.91 12.37 0.13
CA TYR A 218 0.16 13.51 0.62
C TYR A 218 -0.10 13.39 2.11
N SER A 219 -0.21 14.53 2.76
CA SER A 219 -0.66 14.71 4.13
C SER A 219 -1.39 16.03 4.19
N ASN A 220 -2.62 16.00 4.68
CA ASN A 220 -3.44 17.19 4.86
C ASN A 220 -3.06 17.94 6.13
#